data_a079b247f95bc48385ef9a946768af3e
#
_entry.id   a079b247f95bc48385ef9a946768af3e
#
_cell.length_a   1.000
_cell.length_b   1.000
_cell.length_c   1.000
_cell.angle_alpha   90.00
_cell.angle_beta   90.00
_cell.angle_gamma   90.00
#
_symmetry.space_group_name_H-M   'P 1'
#
loop_
_entity.id
_entity.type
_entity.pdbx_description
1 polymer ?
#
loop_
_entity_poly.entity_id
_entity_poly.type
_entity_poly.pdbx_seq_one_letter_code
_entity_poly.pdbx_strand_id
1 'polypeptide(L)'
;MFFGHRHTDDFEIFYDEVTKKRPLQVAYVSPSLTAFPNLNPGYRIYTVDGLYTNSSFYALDHETYIFNLTVANTQGQPQWFKEYSAKETYNMSSLFPRDWDALTERFEANRTLFDTFYRYQFKLTKNPSTCDDYCYKSMVCDLRTSNSGDRQCNATGETDNQSPEYRNFFLQNKFC
;
A
#
# COMPACT_ATOMS: atom_id res chain seq x y z
N MET A 1 7.96 7.92 -6.92
CA MET A 1 8.69 6.79 -7.56
C MET A 1 7.72 5.64 -7.72
N PHE A 2 7.90 4.77 -8.75
CA PHE A 2 6.97 3.67 -9.04
C PHE A 2 7.72 2.35 -8.94
N PHE A 3 7.15 1.41 -8.20
CA PHE A 3 7.72 0.10 -7.91
C PHE A 3 6.70 -1.01 -8.17
N GLY A 4 7.19 -2.22 -8.33
CA GLY A 4 6.42 -3.45 -8.41
C GLY A 4 6.99 -4.51 -7.48
N HIS A 5 6.98 -5.78 -7.88
CA HIS A 5 7.58 -6.94 -7.22
C HIS A 5 6.79 -7.52 -6.04
N ARG A 6 6.25 -6.69 -5.14
CA ARG A 6 5.54 -7.19 -3.94
C ARG A 6 4.17 -7.81 -4.23
N HIS A 7 3.61 -7.59 -5.43
CA HIS A 7 2.29 -8.01 -5.89
C HIS A 7 1.09 -7.44 -5.11
N THR A 8 1.35 -6.74 -4.02
CA THR A 8 0.38 -6.01 -3.22
C THR A 8 0.25 -4.57 -3.72
N ASP A 9 -0.83 -3.90 -3.34
CA ASP A 9 -1.07 -2.49 -3.59
C ASP A 9 -0.63 -1.70 -2.36
N ASP A 10 0.46 -0.92 -2.46
CA ASP A 10 1.11 -0.35 -1.28
C ASP A 10 1.77 1.00 -1.58
N PHE A 11 2.22 1.69 -0.53
CA PHE A 11 3.07 2.86 -0.63
C PHE A 11 4.06 2.91 0.53
N GLU A 12 5.15 3.65 0.36
CA GLU A 12 6.12 3.93 1.41
C GLU A 12 6.57 5.38 1.29
N ILE A 13 6.87 6.02 2.43
CA ILE A 13 7.26 7.43 2.49
C ILE A 13 8.74 7.55 2.78
N PHE A 14 9.43 8.37 1.96
CA PHE A 14 10.81 8.77 2.22
C PHE A 14 10.82 10.07 2.99
N TYR A 15 11.58 10.10 4.07
CA TYR A 15 11.79 11.30 4.90
C TYR A 15 13.20 11.87 4.71
N ASP A 16 13.39 13.11 5.12
CA ASP A 16 14.73 13.71 5.15
C ASP A 16 15.66 12.95 6.10
N GLU A 17 16.93 12.85 5.73
CA GLU A 17 17.90 12.04 6.46
C GLU A 17 18.30 12.61 7.81
N VAL A 18 18.13 13.91 8.02
CA VAL A 18 18.61 14.61 9.22
C VAL A 18 17.60 14.57 10.33
N THR A 19 16.38 15.05 10.06
CA THR A 19 15.33 15.14 11.09
C THR A 19 14.41 13.94 11.12
N LYS A 20 14.37 13.19 10.02
CA LYS A 20 13.45 12.07 9.80
C LYS A 20 11.96 12.42 9.97
N LYS A 21 11.63 13.73 9.84
CA LYS A 21 10.27 14.24 10.07
C LYS A 21 9.61 14.82 8.83
N ARG A 22 10.41 15.31 7.88
CA ARG A 22 9.87 15.94 6.68
C ARG A 22 9.71 14.90 5.56
N PRO A 23 8.49 14.57 5.15
CA PRO A 23 8.26 13.67 4.04
C PRO A 23 8.72 14.31 2.73
N LEU A 24 9.54 13.62 1.95
CA LEU A 24 10.16 14.12 0.73
C LEU A 24 9.58 13.50 -0.53
N GLN A 25 9.30 12.19 -0.47
CA GLN A 25 8.92 11.41 -1.64
C GLN A 25 8.03 10.24 -1.24
N VAL A 26 7.26 9.75 -2.20
CA VAL A 26 6.44 8.53 -2.04
C VAL A 26 6.90 7.47 -3.03
N ALA A 27 7.12 6.27 -2.53
CA ALA A 27 7.22 5.05 -3.32
C ALA A 27 5.82 4.48 -3.51
N TYR A 28 5.33 4.45 -4.74
CA TYR A 28 4.09 3.77 -5.09
C TYR A 28 4.40 2.34 -5.50
N VAL A 29 3.97 1.36 -4.71
CA VAL A 29 4.10 -0.06 -5.04
C VAL A 29 2.80 -0.49 -5.71
N SER A 30 2.88 -0.71 -7.03
CA SER A 30 1.69 -1.02 -7.82
C SER A 30 1.29 -2.49 -7.69
N PRO A 31 -0.02 -2.79 -7.70
CA PRO A 31 -0.52 -4.15 -7.74
C PRO A 31 -0.06 -4.88 -9.00
N SER A 32 -0.11 -6.19 -8.96
CA SER A 32 0.31 -7.07 -10.06
C SER A 32 -0.87 -7.79 -10.68
N LEU A 33 -0.76 -8.07 -11.99
CA LEU A 33 -1.70 -8.94 -12.72
C LEU A 33 -1.55 -10.41 -12.31
N THR A 34 -0.42 -10.80 -11.70
CA THR A 34 -0.26 -12.16 -11.18
C THR A 34 -1.13 -12.39 -9.95
N ALA A 35 -1.75 -13.55 -9.89
CA ALA A 35 -2.54 -14.00 -8.75
C ALA A 35 -1.70 -14.63 -7.63
N PHE A 36 -0.37 -14.71 -7.78
CA PHE A 36 0.51 -15.22 -6.74
C PHE A 36 0.73 -14.17 -5.64
N PRO A 37 0.66 -14.53 -4.35
CA PRO A 37 0.22 -15.79 -3.76
C PRO A 37 -1.25 -15.71 -3.30
N ASN A 38 -2.18 -16.11 -4.13
CA ASN A 38 -3.62 -16.08 -3.85
C ASN A 38 -4.25 -14.69 -3.78
N LEU A 39 -3.74 -13.75 -4.57
CA LEU A 39 -4.28 -12.40 -4.70
C LEU A 39 -5.22 -12.30 -5.91
N ASN A 40 -6.14 -11.36 -5.89
CA ASN A 40 -6.85 -10.97 -7.09
C ASN A 40 -5.89 -10.24 -8.05
N PRO A 41 -5.94 -10.50 -9.37
CA PRO A 41 -5.22 -9.69 -10.35
C PRO A 41 -5.63 -8.23 -10.29
N GLY A 42 -4.65 -7.33 -10.41
CA GLY A 42 -4.91 -5.90 -10.36
C GLY A 42 -3.90 -5.08 -11.17
N TYR A 43 -4.32 -3.89 -11.58
CA TYR A 43 -3.47 -2.87 -12.19
C TYR A 43 -3.88 -1.49 -11.69
N ARG A 44 -3.01 -0.51 -11.89
CA ARG A 44 -3.25 0.87 -11.45
C ARG A 44 -3.10 1.84 -12.61
N ILE A 45 -4.00 2.82 -12.65
CA ILE A 45 -3.94 3.97 -13.56
C ILE A 45 -3.58 5.19 -12.74
N TYR A 46 -2.57 5.93 -13.18
CA TYR A 46 -2.18 7.20 -12.56
C TYR A 46 -2.65 8.37 -13.41
N THR A 47 -3.30 9.33 -12.78
CA THR A 47 -3.47 10.65 -13.34
C THR A 47 -2.28 11.50 -12.93
N VAL A 48 -1.52 12.00 -13.90
CA VAL A 48 -0.34 12.83 -13.64
C VAL A 48 -0.56 14.25 -14.14
N ASP A 49 0.12 15.20 -13.51
CA ASP A 49 0.17 16.58 -13.96
C ASP A 49 0.70 16.65 -15.42
N GLY A 50 0.04 17.45 -16.25
CA GLY A 50 -0.01 17.25 -17.69
C GLY A 50 1.24 17.65 -18.49
N LEU A 51 1.11 17.56 -19.82
CA LEU A 51 2.15 17.83 -20.81
C LEU A 51 2.15 19.32 -21.23
N TYR A 52 2.56 20.21 -20.33
CA TYR A 52 2.71 21.64 -20.58
C TYR A 52 4.00 22.17 -19.95
N THR A 53 4.45 23.35 -20.39
CA THR A 53 5.66 23.98 -19.87
C THR A 53 5.55 24.19 -18.36
N ASN A 54 6.56 23.77 -17.60
CA ASN A 54 6.60 23.79 -16.12
C ASN A 54 5.61 22.85 -15.42
N SER A 55 5.11 21.83 -16.11
CA SER A 55 4.36 20.75 -15.47
C SER A 55 5.23 20.08 -14.39
N SER A 56 4.63 19.73 -13.27
CA SER A 56 5.31 19.06 -12.16
C SER A 56 5.52 17.57 -12.39
N PHE A 57 4.74 16.95 -13.30
CA PHE A 57 4.66 15.51 -13.52
C PHE A 57 4.35 14.70 -12.24
N TYR A 58 3.79 15.36 -11.24
CA TYR A 58 3.33 14.68 -10.03
C TYR A 58 2.07 13.82 -10.30
N ALA A 59 1.95 12.74 -9.55
CA ALA A 59 0.70 11.98 -9.53
C ALA A 59 -0.39 12.83 -8.83
N LEU A 60 -1.45 13.15 -9.57
CA LEU A 60 -2.61 13.92 -9.06
C LEU A 60 -3.61 13.00 -8.37
N ASP A 61 -3.75 11.77 -8.86
CA ASP A 61 -4.53 10.69 -8.30
C ASP A 61 -4.09 9.35 -8.88
N HIS A 62 -4.55 8.26 -8.27
CA HIS A 62 -4.50 6.95 -8.90
C HIS A 62 -5.76 6.14 -8.62
N GLU A 63 -6.08 5.27 -9.55
CA GLU A 63 -7.18 4.33 -9.45
C GLU A 63 -6.65 2.90 -9.60
N THR A 64 -7.04 2.02 -8.69
CA THR A 64 -6.73 0.60 -8.77
C THR A 64 -7.94 -0.16 -9.30
N TYR A 65 -7.69 -1.03 -10.26
CA TYR A 65 -8.67 -1.92 -10.88
C TYR A 65 -8.30 -3.36 -10.62
N ILE A 66 -9.28 -4.16 -10.23
CA ILE A 66 -9.13 -5.59 -9.97
C ILE A 66 -10.26 -6.38 -10.62
N PHE A 67 -10.10 -7.70 -10.67
CA PHE A 67 -11.23 -8.61 -10.83
C PHE A 67 -11.16 -9.75 -9.79
N ASN A 68 -12.32 -10.25 -9.41
CA ASN A 68 -12.41 -11.39 -8.50
C ASN A 68 -12.06 -12.68 -9.25
N LEU A 69 -10.88 -13.25 -8.94
CA LEU A 69 -10.37 -14.43 -9.63
C LEU A 69 -11.28 -15.66 -9.44
N THR A 70 -11.86 -15.82 -8.25
CA THR A 70 -12.78 -16.94 -7.98
C THR A 70 -14.04 -16.85 -8.86
N VAL A 71 -14.60 -15.65 -8.99
CA VAL A 71 -15.76 -15.40 -9.86
C VAL A 71 -15.40 -15.58 -11.32
N ALA A 72 -14.24 -15.05 -11.75
CA ALA A 72 -13.77 -15.19 -13.12
C ALA A 72 -13.59 -16.67 -13.53
N ASN A 73 -13.02 -17.49 -12.65
CA ASN A 73 -12.87 -18.91 -12.89
C ASN A 73 -14.22 -19.66 -12.96
N THR A 74 -15.21 -19.21 -12.22
CA THR A 74 -16.55 -19.83 -12.24
C THR A 74 -17.34 -19.43 -13.48
N GLN A 75 -17.22 -18.16 -13.91
CA GLN A 75 -17.98 -17.61 -15.05
C GLN A 75 -17.25 -17.74 -16.39
N GLY A 76 -15.96 -18.16 -16.38
CA GLY A 76 -15.14 -18.32 -17.56
C GLY A 76 -14.63 -17.00 -18.18
N GLN A 77 -14.82 -15.87 -17.51
CA GLN A 77 -14.33 -14.57 -17.98
C GLN A 77 -14.07 -13.59 -16.81
N PRO A 78 -13.01 -12.76 -16.88
CA PRO A 78 -12.75 -11.71 -15.90
C PRO A 78 -13.69 -10.51 -16.13
N GLN A 79 -14.21 -9.97 -15.04
CA GLN A 79 -14.93 -8.71 -15.01
C GLN A 79 -14.15 -7.70 -14.18
N TRP A 80 -13.51 -6.75 -14.85
CA TRP A 80 -12.75 -5.68 -14.21
C TRP A 80 -13.66 -4.64 -13.61
N PHE A 81 -13.33 -4.19 -12.40
CA PHE A 81 -14.00 -3.07 -11.75
C PHE A 81 -12.99 -2.19 -11.00
N LYS A 82 -13.35 -0.93 -10.82
CA LYS A 82 -12.56 -0.02 -9.99
C LYS A 82 -12.70 -0.44 -8.52
N GLU A 83 -11.57 -0.79 -7.90
CA GLU A 83 -11.51 -1.11 -6.50
C GLU A 83 -11.58 0.14 -5.65
N TYR A 84 -10.73 1.13 -5.97
CA TYR A 84 -10.70 2.42 -5.29
C TYR A 84 -9.95 3.48 -6.09
N SER A 85 -10.16 4.75 -5.68
CA SER A 85 -9.34 5.91 -6.03
C SER A 85 -8.71 6.44 -4.75
N ALA A 86 -7.43 6.78 -4.77
CA ALA A 86 -6.70 7.15 -3.56
C ALA A 86 -7.29 8.39 -2.88
N LYS A 87 -7.52 9.46 -3.64
CA LYS A 87 -8.03 10.72 -3.09
C LYS A 87 -9.43 10.57 -2.50
N GLU A 88 -10.31 9.91 -3.23
CA GLU A 88 -11.70 9.73 -2.80
C GLU A 88 -11.77 8.83 -1.56
N THR A 89 -11.13 7.67 -1.61
CA THR A 89 -11.20 6.65 -0.55
C THR A 89 -10.59 7.12 0.76
N TYR A 90 -9.44 7.77 0.67
CA TYR A 90 -8.73 8.22 1.86
C TYR A 90 -9.01 9.70 2.21
N ASN A 91 -9.95 10.34 1.50
CA ASN A 91 -10.27 11.77 1.68
C ASN A 91 -8.99 12.63 1.74
N MET A 92 -8.20 12.55 0.67
CA MET A 92 -6.93 13.27 0.53
C MET A 92 -7.09 14.47 -0.41
N SER A 93 -6.50 15.60 -0.07
CA SER A 93 -6.51 16.78 -0.93
C SER A 93 -5.58 16.64 -2.13
N SER A 94 -4.45 15.98 -1.95
CA SER A 94 -3.47 15.69 -3.00
C SER A 94 -2.72 14.39 -2.72
N LEU A 95 -1.87 13.96 -3.64
CA LEU A 95 -0.95 12.85 -3.46
C LEU A 95 0.49 13.32 -3.15
N PHE A 96 0.66 14.51 -2.60
CA PHE A 96 1.97 14.96 -2.13
C PHE A 96 2.45 14.17 -0.92
N PRO A 97 3.76 14.04 -0.71
CA PRO A 97 4.31 13.26 0.40
C PRO A 97 3.71 13.60 1.77
N ARG A 98 3.44 14.89 2.03
CA ARG A 98 2.81 15.35 3.28
C ARG A 98 1.38 14.82 3.49
N ASP A 99 0.63 14.61 2.40
CA ASP A 99 -0.75 14.12 2.53
C ASP A 99 -0.77 12.62 2.79
N TRP A 100 0.21 11.88 2.25
CA TRP A 100 0.43 10.48 2.59
C TRP A 100 0.92 10.32 4.04
N ASP A 101 1.78 11.21 4.52
CA ASP A 101 2.23 11.25 5.92
C ASP A 101 1.04 11.51 6.86
N ALA A 102 0.22 12.53 6.56
CA ALA A 102 -1.01 12.80 7.30
C ALA A 102 -2.01 11.61 7.25
N LEU A 103 -2.03 10.84 6.15
CA LEU A 103 -2.84 9.63 6.08
C LEU A 103 -2.32 8.56 7.05
N THR A 104 -1.00 8.37 7.18
CA THR A 104 -0.45 7.40 8.15
C THR A 104 -0.75 7.80 9.59
N GLU A 105 -0.75 9.10 9.93
CA GLU A 105 -1.21 9.58 11.23
C GLU A 105 -2.70 9.28 11.46
N ARG A 106 -3.52 9.42 10.42
CA ARG A 106 -4.94 9.05 10.50
C ARG A 106 -5.15 7.55 10.65
N PHE A 107 -4.26 6.72 10.09
CA PHE A 107 -4.28 5.27 10.34
C PHE A 107 -4.03 4.98 11.81
N GLU A 108 -3.07 5.64 12.45
CA GLU A 108 -2.80 5.48 13.90
C GLU A 108 -4.01 5.86 14.77
N ALA A 109 -4.78 6.85 14.34
CA ALA A 109 -5.95 7.34 15.09
C ALA A 109 -7.25 6.58 14.76
N ASN A 110 -7.32 5.89 13.62
CA ASN A 110 -8.56 5.28 13.11
C ASN A 110 -8.29 3.90 12.51
N ARG A 111 -8.50 2.89 13.31
CA ARG A 111 -8.34 1.50 12.92
C ARG A 111 -9.21 1.10 11.72
N THR A 112 -10.44 1.58 11.63
CA THR A 112 -11.35 1.27 10.50
C THR A 112 -10.80 1.80 9.17
N LEU A 113 -10.17 2.98 9.18
CA LEU A 113 -9.52 3.54 8.00
C LEU A 113 -8.31 2.69 7.59
N PHE A 114 -7.51 2.25 8.56
CA PHE A 114 -6.41 1.32 8.29
C PHE A 114 -6.92 -0.03 7.75
N ASP A 115 -7.98 -0.59 8.32
CA ASP A 115 -8.55 -1.86 7.86
C ASP A 115 -9.06 -1.74 6.40
N THR A 116 -9.52 -0.57 5.99
CA THR A 116 -9.85 -0.27 4.58
C THR A 116 -8.61 -0.33 3.71
N PHE A 117 -7.52 0.33 4.11
CA PHE A 117 -6.23 0.26 3.42
C PHE A 117 -5.72 -1.19 3.35
N TYR A 118 -5.74 -1.92 4.45
CA TYR A 118 -5.30 -3.30 4.52
C TYR A 118 -6.04 -4.22 3.55
N ARG A 119 -7.36 -4.06 3.42
CA ARG A 119 -8.17 -4.82 2.46
C ARG A 119 -7.78 -4.50 1.01
N TYR A 120 -7.52 -3.24 0.68
CA TYR A 120 -7.11 -2.83 -0.66
C TYR A 120 -5.67 -3.23 -0.97
N GLN A 121 -4.77 -3.17 0.01
CA GLN A 121 -3.41 -3.68 -0.16
C GLN A 121 -3.39 -5.11 -0.68
N PHE A 122 -4.32 -5.95 -0.21
CA PHE A 122 -4.47 -7.34 -0.66
C PHE A 122 -5.53 -7.54 -1.74
N LYS A 123 -5.96 -6.46 -2.41
CA LYS A 123 -6.86 -6.51 -3.58
C LYS A 123 -8.16 -7.28 -3.28
N LEU A 124 -8.82 -6.98 -2.15
CA LEU A 124 -10.07 -7.60 -1.68
C LEU A 124 -10.05 -9.14 -1.68
N THR A 125 -8.88 -9.75 -1.59
CA THR A 125 -8.82 -11.21 -1.47
C THR A 125 -9.35 -11.69 -0.11
N LYS A 126 -9.79 -12.96 -0.05
CA LYS A 126 -10.25 -13.56 1.22
C LYS A 126 -9.12 -13.86 2.21
N ASN A 127 -7.90 -13.97 1.74
CA ASN A 127 -6.68 -13.95 2.53
C ASN A 127 -6.01 -12.58 2.31
N PRO A 128 -5.69 -11.86 3.31
CA PRO A 128 -4.97 -12.24 4.51
C PRO A 128 -5.88 -12.52 5.71
N SER A 129 -5.32 -13.21 6.71
CA SER A 129 -5.84 -13.26 8.07
C SER A 129 -6.11 -11.85 8.62
N THR A 130 -6.95 -11.76 9.61
CA THR A 130 -7.19 -10.49 10.31
C THR A 130 -5.88 -9.91 10.82
N CYS A 131 -5.59 -8.65 10.48
CA CYS A 131 -4.43 -7.95 11.00
C CYS A 131 -4.65 -7.63 12.48
N ASP A 132 -3.92 -8.30 13.37
CA ASP A 132 -3.95 -8.03 14.81
C ASP A 132 -3.26 -6.69 15.16
N ASP A 133 -3.20 -6.33 16.42
CA ASP A 133 -2.61 -5.07 16.86
C ASP A 133 -1.11 -4.97 16.56
N TYR A 134 -0.40 -6.08 16.57
CA TYR A 134 1.00 -6.11 16.21
C TYR A 134 1.20 -5.88 14.70
N CYS A 135 0.47 -6.63 13.87
CA CYS A 135 0.43 -6.44 12.43
C CYS A 135 0.12 -4.98 12.07
N TYR A 136 -0.91 -4.40 12.68
CA TYR A 136 -1.33 -3.03 12.47
C TYR A 136 -0.22 -2.02 12.75
N LYS A 137 0.38 -2.09 13.94
CA LYS A 137 1.47 -1.18 14.34
C LYS A 137 2.70 -1.34 13.46
N SER A 138 3.05 -2.59 13.13
CA SER A 138 4.17 -2.89 12.24
C SER A 138 3.95 -2.32 10.85
N MET A 139 2.75 -2.50 10.28
CA MET A 139 2.46 -2.00 8.94
C MET A 139 2.45 -0.48 8.86
N VAL A 140 1.84 0.21 9.83
CA VAL A 140 1.87 1.68 9.85
C VAL A 140 3.30 2.20 9.98
N CYS A 141 4.13 1.48 10.75
CA CYS A 141 5.57 1.76 10.83
C CYS A 141 6.27 1.56 9.48
N ASP A 142 6.03 0.44 8.81
CA ASP A 142 6.65 0.10 7.54
C ASP A 142 6.32 1.13 6.45
N LEU A 143 5.09 1.69 6.44
CA LEU A 143 4.69 2.76 5.51
C LEU A 143 5.56 4.03 5.65
N ARG A 144 6.14 4.27 6.83
CA ARG A 144 7.03 5.38 7.13
C ARG A 144 8.52 5.02 7.05
N THR A 145 8.86 3.82 6.64
CA THR A 145 10.23 3.31 6.66
C THR A 145 10.63 2.79 5.28
N SER A 146 10.86 3.69 4.35
CA SER A 146 11.33 3.34 3.00
C SER A 146 12.82 2.96 2.93
N ASN A 147 13.58 3.20 4.01
CA ASN A 147 14.98 2.80 4.10
C ASN A 147 15.12 1.64 5.09
N SER A 148 15.55 0.48 4.61
CA SER A 148 15.68 -0.75 5.40
C SER A 148 16.63 -0.63 6.61
N GLY A 149 17.50 0.38 6.64
CA GLY A 149 18.38 0.70 7.77
C GLY A 149 17.75 1.58 8.85
N ASP A 150 16.64 2.25 8.53
CA ASP A 150 16.05 3.28 9.37
C ASP A 150 14.65 2.89 9.86
N ARG A 151 14.54 1.89 10.69
CA ARG A 151 13.28 1.65 11.42
C ARG A 151 13.06 2.79 12.42
N GLN A 152 12.32 3.83 11.99
CA GLN A 152 11.97 4.98 12.83
C GLN A 152 10.92 4.65 13.90
N CYS A 153 10.26 3.53 13.76
CA CYS A 153 9.25 3.11 14.69
C CYS A 153 9.81 1.97 15.53
N ASN A 154 9.98 2.22 16.80
CA ASN A 154 9.99 1.13 17.77
C ASN A 154 8.56 0.57 17.80
N ALA A 155 8.25 -0.35 16.91
CA ALA A 155 7.11 -1.23 17.10
C ALA A 155 7.40 -1.99 18.41
N THR A 156 7.05 -1.36 19.54
CA THR A 156 7.18 -1.86 20.91
C THR A 156 8.48 -2.61 21.18
N GLY A 157 9.30 -2.16 22.13
CA GLY A 157 10.62 -2.64 22.55
C GLY A 157 10.80 -4.15 22.79
N GLU A 158 10.31 -4.98 21.90
CA GLU A 158 10.52 -6.41 21.86
C GLU A 158 11.05 -6.82 20.50
N THR A 159 12.22 -7.36 20.55
CA THR A 159 12.97 -7.99 19.47
C THR A 159 12.10 -8.94 18.63
N ASP A 160 12.02 -8.64 17.33
CA ASP A 160 11.94 -9.62 16.22
C ASP A 160 10.83 -10.69 16.22
N ASN A 161 9.71 -10.48 16.92
CA ASN A 161 8.54 -11.36 16.86
C ASN A 161 7.41 -10.76 16.03
N GLN A 162 7.63 -10.67 14.69
CA GLN A 162 6.53 -10.55 13.75
C GLN A 162 5.54 -11.69 13.98
N SER A 163 4.22 -11.42 13.95
CA SER A 163 3.27 -12.52 14.06
C SER A 163 3.65 -13.61 13.05
N PRO A 164 3.62 -14.89 13.42
CA PRO A 164 4.01 -15.97 12.51
C PRO A 164 3.27 -15.93 11.18
N GLU A 165 2.06 -15.41 11.15
CA GLU A 165 1.22 -15.31 9.96
C GLU A 165 1.64 -14.18 9.01
N TYR A 166 1.96 -12.99 9.52
CA TYR A 166 2.52 -11.88 8.74
C TYR A 166 3.91 -12.24 8.20
N ARG A 167 4.75 -12.82 9.05
CA ARG A 167 6.07 -13.32 8.67
C ARG A 167 5.99 -14.42 7.62
N ASN A 168 5.05 -15.36 7.76
CA ASN A 168 4.84 -16.42 6.80
C ASN A 168 4.32 -15.90 5.46
N PHE A 169 3.43 -14.91 5.44
CA PHE A 169 2.97 -14.29 4.21
C PHE A 169 4.15 -13.68 3.44
N PHE A 170 5.00 -12.89 4.11
CA PHE A 170 6.17 -12.26 3.45
C PHE A 170 7.32 -13.23 3.22
N LEU A 171 7.53 -14.24 4.06
CA LEU A 171 8.56 -15.26 3.85
C LEU A 171 8.19 -16.21 2.71
N GLN A 172 6.92 -16.53 2.53
CA GLN A 172 6.44 -17.31 1.38
C GLN A 172 6.55 -16.51 0.08
N ASN A 173 6.62 -15.17 0.14
CA ASN A 173 6.73 -14.27 -1.01
C ASN A 173 8.17 -13.82 -1.31
N LYS A 174 9.17 -14.32 -0.58
CA LYS A 174 10.59 -14.00 -0.83
C LYS A 174 11.21 -14.69 -2.05
N PHE A 175 10.43 -15.45 -2.79
CA PHE A 175 10.89 -16.17 -3.98
C PHE A 175 10.27 -15.60 -5.28
N CYS A 176 10.38 -14.29 -5.50
CA CYS A 176 10.29 -13.71 -6.84
C CYS A 176 11.63 -13.15 -7.22
#